data_9351871347b27d94315170b118ce13c2
#
_entry.id   9351871347b27d94315170b118ce13c2
#
_cell.length_a   1.000
_cell.length_b   1.000
_cell.length_c   1.000
_cell.angle_alpha   90.00
_cell.angle_beta   90.00
_cell.angle_gamma   90.00
#
_symmetry.space_group_name_H-M   'P 1'
#
loop_
_entity.id
_entity.type
_entity.pdbx_description
1 polymer ?
#
loop_
_entity_poly.entity_id
_entity_poly.type
_entity_poly.pdbx_seq_one_letter_code
_entity_poly.pdbx_strand_id
1 'polypeptide(L)'
;LILIEYGGIIVISKRLRDQKGDMMIYTVTFNPSLDYIVSVDDFQLGMTNRTASEMITPGGKGINVSILLNNLGIKNTALGYIAGFTGSHIEESVAGIGINADFIRIRDGLSRINLKIKNIDGTEINGMGPVISQEKVEELMERLDGLTAEDVLVLAGSIPSCVSDDIYQ
;
A
#
# COMPACT_ATOMS: atom_id res chain seq x y z
N LEU A 1 -1.37 -11.67 -21.76
CA LEU A 1 -0.79 -11.23 -20.49
C LEU A 1 0.27 -10.21 -20.77
N ILE A 2 0.12 -9.00 -20.27
CA ILE A 2 1.16 -7.96 -20.33
C ILE A 2 1.74 -7.88 -18.94
N LEU A 3 3.01 -8.18 -18.78
CA LEU A 3 3.77 -8.01 -17.55
C LEU A 3 4.70 -6.80 -17.75
N ILE A 4 4.56 -5.77 -16.92
CA ILE A 4 5.45 -4.62 -16.89
C ILE A 4 6.03 -4.53 -15.48
N GLU A 5 7.35 -4.63 -15.36
CA GLU A 5 8.06 -4.46 -14.11
C GLU A 5 8.91 -3.18 -14.16
N TYR A 6 8.67 -2.25 -13.23
CA TYR A 6 9.45 -1.04 -13.09
C TYR A 6 9.52 -0.59 -11.63
N GLY A 7 10.73 -0.48 -11.08
CA GLY A 7 10.95 0.09 -9.74
C GLY A 7 10.23 -0.65 -8.60
N GLY A 8 10.06 -1.99 -8.70
CA GLY A 8 9.33 -2.81 -7.74
C GLY A 8 7.81 -2.64 -7.82
N ILE A 9 7.29 -2.30 -9.00
CA ILE A 9 5.88 -2.31 -9.35
C ILE A 9 5.72 -3.30 -10.51
N ILE A 10 4.85 -4.29 -10.32
CA ILE A 10 4.48 -5.27 -11.35
C ILE A 10 3.05 -4.98 -11.77
N VAL A 11 2.81 -4.80 -13.06
CA VAL A 11 1.48 -4.61 -13.64
C VAL A 11 1.15 -5.83 -14.49
N ILE A 12 0.06 -6.49 -14.15
CA ILE A 12 -0.44 -7.66 -14.90
C ILE A 12 -1.74 -7.26 -15.56
N SER A 13 -1.80 -7.35 -16.90
CA SER A 13 -3.01 -7.12 -17.67
C SER A 13 -3.10 -8.10 -18.82
N LYS A 14 -4.29 -8.64 -19.06
CA LYS A 14 -4.55 -9.51 -20.22
C LYS A 14 -5.11 -8.77 -21.44
N ARG A 15 -5.37 -7.46 -21.32
CA ARG A 15 -6.08 -6.71 -22.35
C ARG A 15 -5.23 -6.50 -23.60
N LEU A 16 -5.71 -7.03 -24.72
CA LEU A 16 -5.47 -6.55 -26.07
C LEU A 16 -6.72 -5.77 -26.49
N ARG A 17 -6.54 -4.56 -27.00
CA ARG A 17 -7.56 -3.58 -27.45
C ARG A 17 -8.85 -4.21 -28.00
N ASP A 18 -10.00 -3.61 -27.66
CA ASP A 18 -11.33 -3.79 -28.22
C ASP A 18 -12.36 -4.68 -27.48
N GLN A 19 -12.49 -4.55 -26.15
CA GLN A 19 -13.73 -4.99 -25.51
C GLN A 19 -14.29 -3.91 -24.57
N LYS A 20 -15.58 -3.60 -24.72
CA LYS A 20 -16.37 -2.68 -23.87
C LYS A 20 -16.84 -3.42 -22.63
N GLY A 21 -15.97 -3.63 -21.66
CA GLY A 21 -16.29 -4.02 -20.31
C GLY A 21 -15.83 -2.93 -19.33
N ASP A 22 -16.46 -2.81 -18.17
CA ASP A 22 -15.98 -1.93 -17.10
C ASP A 22 -14.71 -2.54 -16.49
N MET A 23 -13.56 -2.19 -17.06
CA MET A 23 -12.24 -2.58 -16.57
C MET A 23 -12.05 -2.03 -15.16
N MET A 24 -11.74 -2.89 -14.21
CA MET A 24 -11.37 -2.49 -12.87
C MET A 24 -9.85 -2.64 -12.68
N ILE A 25 -9.27 -1.69 -11.94
CA ILE A 25 -7.85 -1.77 -11.55
C ILE A 25 -7.77 -2.12 -10.07
N TYR A 26 -7.00 -3.14 -9.77
CA TYR A 26 -6.71 -3.58 -8.41
C TYR A 26 -5.24 -3.30 -8.09
N THR A 27 -4.98 -2.68 -6.97
CA THR A 27 -3.60 -2.47 -6.47
C THR A 27 -3.39 -3.28 -5.21
N VAL A 28 -2.30 -4.01 -5.10
CA VAL A 28 -1.96 -4.77 -3.89
C VAL A 28 -0.80 -4.12 -3.19
N THR A 29 -0.97 -3.85 -1.88
CA THR A 29 0.08 -3.41 -0.98
C THR A 29 0.19 -4.41 0.17
N PHE A 30 1.22 -5.27 0.17
CA PHE A 30 1.39 -6.27 1.23
C PHE A 30 1.63 -5.66 2.61
N ASN A 31 2.29 -4.50 2.66
CA ASN A 31 2.65 -3.86 3.92
C ASN A 31 2.35 -2.34 3.89
N PRO A 32 1.08 -1.96 3.94
CA PRO A 32 0.66 -0.56 4.06
C PRO A 32 1.24 0.13 5.28
N SER A 33 1.34 1.45 5.23
CA SER A 33 1.86 2.25 6.33
C SER A 33 1.01 3.48 6.62
N LEU A 34 1.12 3.98 7.85
CA LEU A 34 0.92 5.39 8.13
C LEU A 34 2.28 6.08 8.02
N ASP A 35 2.40 7.01 7.10
CA ASP A 35 3.59 7.82 6.96
C ASP A 35 3.43 9.08 7.82
N TYR A 36 4.16 9.13 8.94
CA TYR A 36 4.26 10.30 9.80
C TYR A 36 5.41 11.18 9.33
N ILE A 37 5.05 12.25 8.65
CA ILE A 37 5.99 13.15 7.99
C ILE A 37 6.17 14.38 8.87
N VAL A 38 7.38 14.63 9.32
CA VAL A 38 7.70 15.73 10.21
C VAL A 38 8.81 16.62 9.65
N SER A 39 8.81 17.90 10.04
CA SER A 39 9.98 18.76 9.96
C SER A 39 10.43 19.11 11.37
N VAL A 40 11.74 19.17 11.58
CA VAL A 40 12.36 19.52 12.87
C VAL A 40 13.44 20.54 12.58
N ASP A 41 13.30 21.74 13.13
CA ASP A 41 14.34 22.75 13.03
C ASP A 41 15.46 22.42 14.03
N ASP A 42 16.71 22.56 13.59
CA ASP A 42 17.91 22.32 14.41
C ASP A 42 17.92 20.95 15.13
N PHE A 43 17.64 19.87 14.39
CA PHE A 43 17.65 18.53 14.94
C PHE A 43 18.99 18.17 15.61
N GLN A 44 18.93 17.69 16.84
CA GLN A 44 20.11 17.31 17.62
C GLN A 44 19.96 15.90 18.17
N LEU A 45 20.96 15.04 17.89
CA LEU A 45 21.04 13.70 18.46
C LEU A 45 21.18 13.77 19.98
N GLY A 46 20.48 12.88 20.70
CA GLY A 46 20.54 12.78 22.15
C GLY A 46 19.75 13.88 22.89
N MET A 47 19.05 14.75 22.18
CA MET A 47 18.24 15.83 22.74
C MET A 47 16.75 15.61 22.45
N THR A 48 15.89 16.31 23.21
CA THR A 48 14.46 16.36 22.88
C THR A 48 14.27 17.35 21.73
N ASN A 49 13.90 16.82 20.57
CA ASN A 49 13.53 17.61 19.40
C ASN A 49 12.02 17.83 19.36
N ARG A 50 11.57 18.96 18.85
CA ARG A 50 10.15 19.27 18.64
C ARG A 50 9.88 19.50 17.16
N THR A 51 8.74 19.01 16.70
CA THR A 51 8.31 19.21 15.31
C THR A 51 7.93 20.68 15.06
N ALA A 52 8.36 21.22 13.94
CA ALA A 52 7.89 22.49 13.41
C ALA A 52 6.62 22.30 12.55
N SER A 53 6.51 21.17 11.89
CA SER A 53 5.30 20.74 11.18
C SER A 53 5.17 19.22 11.18
N GLU A 54 3.92 18.75 11.07
CA GLU A 54 3.64 17.32 11.04
C GLU A 54 2.42 17.01 10.14
N MET A 55 2.44 15.84 9.53
CA MET A 55 1.37 15.34 8.68
C MET A 55 1.35 13.82 8.74
N ILE A 56 0.15 13.23 8.75
CA ILE A 56 -0.04 11.79 8.65
C ILE A 56 -0.77 11.50 7.34
N THR A 57 -0.22 10.55 6.56
CA THR A 57 -0.82 10.11 5.30
C THR A 57 -0.79 8.60 5.18
N PRO A 58 -1.78 7.97 4.50
CA PRO A 58 -1.66 6.56 4.14
C PRO A 58 -0.51 6.40 3.15
N GLY A 59 0.27 5.33 3.32
CA GLY A 59 1.45 5.03 2.52
C GLY A 59 1.52 3.57 2.09
N GLY A 60 2.50 3.31 1.23
CA GLY A 60 2.72 2.05 0.53
C GLY A 60 2.61 2.23 -0.98
N LYS A 61 3.47 1.53 -1.75
CA LYS A 61 3.57 1.77 -3.20
C LYS A 61 2.23 1.53 -3.92
N GLY A 62 1.51 0.45 -3.61
CA GLY A 62 0.21 0.18 -4.21
C GLY A 62 -0.84 1.23 -3.82
N ILE A 63 -0.88 1.67 -2.56
CA ILE A 63 -1.77 2.75 -2.12
C ILE A 63 -1.43 4.05 -2.86
N ASN A 64 -0.16 4.37 -3.04
CA ASN A 64 0.24 5.56 -3.81
C ASN A 64 -0.20 5.48 -5.28
N VAL A 65 -0.16 4.28 -5.88
CA VAL A 65 -0.71 4.05 -7.23
C VAL A 65 -2.23 4.25 -7.21
N SER A 66 -2.94 3.70 -6.23
CA SER A 66 -4.39 3.90 -6.08
C SER A 66 -4.77 5.38 -5.96
N ILE A 67 -4.04 6.14 -5.15
CA ILE A 67 -4.25 7.59 -4.99
C ILE A 67 -4.03 8.31 -6.32
N LEU A 68 -2.95 7.97 -7.04
CA LEU A 68 -2.67 8.56 -8.35
C LEU A 68 -3.79 8.26 -9.36
N LEU A 69 -4.24 7.01 -9.44
CA LEU A 69 -5.35 6.60 -10.31
C LEU A 69 -6.64 7.37 -9.97
N ASN A 70 -6.95 7.47 -8.68
CA ASN A 70 -8.12 8.20 -8.22
C ASN A 70 -8.06 9.69 -8.59
N ASN A 71 -6.89 10.33 -8.45
CA ASN A 71 -6.68 11.72 -8.87
C ASN A 71 -6.82 11.93 -10.38
N LEU A 72 -6.60 10.88 -11.17
CA LEU A 72 -6.84 10.86 -12.62
C LEU A 72 -8.29 10.50 -13.00
N GLY A 73 -9.18 10.34 -12.00
CA GLY A 73 -10.56 9.95 -12.22
C GLY A 73 -10.76 8.48 -12.59
N ILE A 74 -9.76 7.64 -12.37
CA ILE A 74 -9.80 6.22 -12.70
C ILE A 74 -10.19 5.42 -11.44
N LYS A 75 -11.34 4.73 -11.53
CA LYS A 75 -11.82 3.86 -10.46
C LYS A 75 -10.84 2.71 -10.22
N ASN A 76 -10.57 2.43 -8.96
CA ASN A 76 -9.71 1.34 -8.58
C ASN A 76 -10.06 0.79 -7.19
N THR A 77 -9.56 -0.39 -6.88
CA THR A 77 -9.69 -1.05 -5.58
C THR A 77 -8.30 -1.27 -4.99
N ALA A 78 -8.10 -0.80 -3.77
CA ALA A 78 -6.88 -1.04 -2.99
C ALA A 78 -7.04 -2.29 -2.14
N LEU A 79 -6.18 -3.28 -2.37
CA LEU A 79 -6.05 -4.53 -1.63
C LEU A 79 -4.76 -4.54 -0.80
N GLY A 80 -4.71 -5.39 0.21
CA GLY A 80 -3.53 -5.62 1.04
C GLY A 80 -3.90 -5.99 2.47
N TYR A 81 -2.94 -5.88 3.38
CA TYR A 81 -3.13 -6.31 4.77
C TYR A 81 -3.04 -5.13 5.72
N ILE A 82 -3.99 -5.04 6.63
CA ILE A 82 -4.02 -4.01 7.68
C ILE A 82 -4.17 -4.63 9.06
N ALA A 83 -3.66 -3.96 10.09
CA ALA A 83 -3.75 -4.41 11.47
C ALA A 83 -3.93 -3.24 12.45
N GLY A 84 -4.69 -3.48 13.50
CA GLY A 84 -4.88 -2.57 14.62
C GLY A 84 -5.46 -1.20 14.21
N PHE A 85 -5.32 -0.21 15.10
CA PHE A 85 -5.88 1.13 14.88
C PHE A 85 -5.20 1.86 13.70
N THR A 86 -3.91 1.62 13.48
CA THR A 86 -3.18 2.20 12.35
C THR A 86 -3.72 1.69 11.01
N GLY A 87 -4.06 0.39 10.94
CA GLY A 87 -4.70 -0.20 9.78
C GLY A 87 -6.11 0.36 9.54
N SER A 88 -6.90 0.54 10.59
CA SER A 88 -8.23 1.17 10.48
C SER A 88 -8.12 2.59 9.94
N HIS A 89 -7.15 3.37 10.42
CA HIS A 89 -6.94 4.73 9.93
C HIS A 89 -6.47 4.77 8.46
N ILE A 90 -5.65 3.80 8.02
CA ILE A 90 -5.27 3.67 6.61
C ILE A 90 -6.52 3.43 5.74
N GLU A 91 -7.36 2.46 6.13
CA GLU A 91 -8.58 2.11 5.41
C GLU A 91 -9.54 3.30 5.32
N GLU A 92 -9.81 3.97 6.45
CA GLU A 92 -10.66 5.16 6.52
C GLU A 92 -10.12 6.29 5.62
N SER A 93 -8.80 6.52 5.64
CA SER A 93 -8.16 7.56 4.82
C SER A 93 -8.28 7.26 3.31
N VAL A 94 -8.08 5.99 2.92
CA VAL A 94 -8.18 5.55 1.53
C VAL A 94 -9.63 5.62 1.06
N ALA A 95 -10.58 5.15 1.86
CA ALA A 95 -12.00 5.22 1.55
C ALA A 95 -12.51 6.67 1.52
N GLY A 96 -12.02 7.52 2.42
CA GLY A 96 -12.40 8.93 2.52
C GLY A 96 -12.08 9.77 1.28
N ILE A 97 -11.11 9.36 0.48
CA ILE A 97 -10.78 10.00 -0.80
C ILE A 97 -11.47 9.34 -2.01
N GLY A 98 -12.38 8.38 -1.77
CA GLY A 98 -13.21 7.76 -2.81
C GLY A 98 -12.63 6.51 -3.46
N ILE A 99 -11.55 5.93 -2.92
CA ILE A 99 -10.99 4.66 -3.37
C ILE A 99 -11.74 3.51 -2.69
N ASN A 100 -12.09 2.46 -3.44
CA ASN A 100 -12.62 1.25 -2.83
C ASN A 100 -11.52 0.54 -2.04
N ALA A 101 -11.69 0.46 -0.71
CA ALA A 101 -10.72 -0.16 0.19
C ALA A 101 -11.22 -1.57 0.58
N ASP A 102 -10.53 -2.61 0.09
CA ASP A 102 -10.85 -4.01 0.38
C ASP A 102 -9.63 -4.72 1.01
N PHE A 103 -9.26 -4.24 2.20
CA PHE A 103 -8.13 -4.76 2.95
C PHE A 103 -8.48 -6.02 3.76
N ILE A 104 -7.53 -6.94 3.83
CA ILE A 104 -7.58 -8.11 4.72
C ILE A 104 -7.07 -7.68 6.10
N ARG A 105 -7.89 -7.93 7.13
CA ARG A 105 -7.52 -7.58 8.51
C ARG A 105 -6.71 -8.69 9.16
N ILE A 106 -5.53 -8.31 9.66
CA ILE A 106 -4.71 -9.12 10.55
C ILE A 106 -5.13 -8.85 11.99
N ARG A 107 -5.31 -9.91 12.76
CA ARG A 107 -5.85 -9.82 14.12
C ARG A 107 -4.87 -9.15 15.08
N ASP A 108 -3.60 -9.51 14.98
CA ASP A 108 -2.57 -9.11 15.94
C ASP A 108 -1.56 -8.15 15.31
N GLY A 109 -1.05 -7.23 16.10
CA GLY A 109 -0.08 -6.24 15.66
C GLY A 109 -0.70 -4.94 15.15
N LEU A 110 0.10 -4.18 14.44
CA LEU A 110 -0.23 -2.87 13.87
C LEU A 110 0.26 -2.80 12.42
N SER A 111 -0.51 -2.16 11.55
CA SER A 111 0.06 -1.65 10.30
C SER A 111 1.20 -0.69 10.63
N ARG A 112 2.28 -0.77 9.88
CA ARG A 112 3.50 -0.03 10.21
C ARG A 112 3.31 1.48 10.20
N ILE A 113 4.07 2.15 11.05
CA ILE A 113 4.24 3.60 11.01
C ILE A 113 5.65 3.87 10.47
N ASN A 114 5.75 4.72 9.46
CA ASN A 114 7.03 5.20 8.96
C ASN A 114 7.19 6.66 9.40
N LEU A 115 8.29 6.96 10.07
CA LEU A 115 8.67 8.33 10.38
C LEU A 115 9.55 8.86 9.25
N LYS A 116 9.16 10.01 8.66
CA LYS A 116 9.92 10.71 7.62
C LYS A 116 10.28 12.09 8.10
N ILE A 117 11.58 12.38 8.22
CA ILE A 117 12.07 13.68 8.70
C ILE A 117 12.56 14.48 7.50
N LYS A 118 11.81 15.52 7.11
CA LYS A 118 12.03 16.25 5.85
C LYS A 118 13.37 17.00 5.79
N ASN A 119 13.81 17.56 6.91
CA ASN A 119 14.99 18.48 6.94
C ASN A 119 16.30 17.76 7.26
N ILE A 120 16.34 16.44 7.28
CA ILE A 120 17.56 15.68 7.58
C ILE A 120 17.80 14.68 6.46
N ASP A 121 18.30 15.16 5.33
CA ASP A 121 18.74 14.38 4.16
C ASP A 121 17.83 13.17 3.81
N GLY A 122 16.51 13.35 3.98
CA GLY A 122 15.54 12.30 3.69
C GLY A 122 15.59 11.13 4.67
N THR A 123 15.96 11.35 5.92
CA THR A 123 16.01 10.32 6.96
C THR A 123 14.62 9.73 7.19
N GLU A 124 14.52 8.40 7.06
CA GLU A 124 13.31 7.63 7.30
C GLU A 124 13.57 6.52 8.32
N ILE A 125 12.58 6.28 9.20
CA ILE A 125 12.54 5.13 10.09
C ILE A 125 11.28 4.35 9.77
N ASN A 126 11.46 3.19 9.16
CA ASN A 126 10.35 2.37 8.68
C ASN A 126 10.00 1.26 9.67
N GLY A 127 8.74 1.21 10.09
CA GLY A 127 8.20 0.13 10.90
C GLY A 127 8.11 -1.20 10.12
N MET A 128 8.05 -2.31 10.85
CA MET A 128 8.02 -3.65 10.25
C MET A 128 6.63 -4.05 9.74
N GLY A 129 5.58 -3.66 10.46
CA GLY A 129 4.21 -4.10 10.18
C GLY A 129 3.85 -5.45 10.84
N PRO A 130 2.63 -5.95 10.59
CA PRO A 130 2.14 -7.19 11.18
C PRO A 130 2.74 -8.42 10.50
N VAL A 131 2.70 -9.55 11.20
CA VAL A 131 3.03 -10.86 10.61
C VAL A 131 1.81 -11.36 9.84
N ILE A 132 2.02 -11.71 8.58
CA ILE A 132 0.97 -12.25 7.70
C ILE A 132 1.07 -13.78 7.76
N SER A 133 0.01 -14.45 8.19
CA SER A 133 -0.07 -15.91 8.17
C SER A 133 -0.33 -16.45 6.77
N GLN A 134 0.01 -17.72 6.54
CA GLN A 134 -0.27 -18.41 5.28
C GLN A 134 -1.76 -18.39 4.93
N GLU A 135 -2.63 -18.57 5.93
CA GLU A 135 -4.11 -18.46 5.77
C GLU A 135 -4.51 -17.11 5.17
N LYS A 136 -3.87 -16.01 5.62
CA LYS A 136 -4.16 -14.68 5.10
C LYS A 136 -3.61 -14.45 3.70
N VAL A 137 -2.51 -15.09 3.36
CA VAL A 137 -2.01 -15.12 1.98
C VAL A 137 -3.01 -15.83 1.06
N GLU A 138 -3.52 -16.99 1.48
CA GLU A 138 -4.54 -17.75 0.77
C GLU A 138 -5.83 -16.93 0.59
N GLU A 139 -6.27 -16.20 1.62
CA GLU A 139 -7.43 -15.29 1.53
C GLU A 139 -7.23 -14.20 0.45
N LEU A 140 -6.01 -13.68 0.29
CA LEU A 140 -5.71 -12.73 -0.79
C LEU A 140 -5.76 -13.42 -2.15
N MET A 141 -5.19 -14.63 -2.28
CA MET A 141 -5.21 -15.38 -3.54
C MET A 141 -6.64 -15.68 -3.98
N GLU A 142 -7.52 -16.10 -3.07
CA GLU A 142 -8.95 -16.33 -3.35
C GLU A 142 -9.63 -15.05 -3.90
N ARG A 143 -9.29 -13.87 -3.36
CA ARG A 143 -9.81 -12.60 -3.90
C ARG A 143 -9.28 -12.32 -5.30
N LEU A 144 -8.00 -12.60 -5.56
CA LEU A 144 -7.38 -12.40 -6.86
C LEU A 144 -7.89 -13.39 -7.91
N ASP A 145 -8.26 -14.61 -7.53
CA ASP A 145 -8.87 -15.59 -8.41
C ASP A 145 -10.24 -15.14 -8.97
N GLY A 146 -10.89 -14.21 -8.26
CA GLY A 146 -12.12 -13.56 -8.72
C GLY A 146 -11.94 -12.53 -9.84
N LEU A 147 -10.68 -12.13 -10.16
CA LEU A 147 -10.40 -11.15 -11.20
C LEU A 147 -10.62 -11.75 -12.60
N THR A 148 -11.15 -10.92 -13.49
CA THR A 148 -11.38 -11.31 -14.88
C THR A 148 -10.18 -10.98 -15.77
N ALA A 149 -10.21 -11.50 -17.00
CA ALA A 149 -9.17 -11.17 -17.98
C ALA A 149 -9.15 -9.69 -18.43
N GLU A 150 -10.21 -8.95 -18.11
CA GLU A 150 -10.36 -7.52 -18.44
C GLU A 150 -9.79 -6.61 -17.36
N ASP A 151 -9.59 -7.13 -16.14
CA ASP A 151 -9.07 -6.39 -15.01
C ASP A 151 -7.54 -6.21 -15.09
N VAL A 152 -7.06 -5.19 -14.41
CA VAL A 152 -5.63 -4.90 -14.26
C VAL A 152 -5.23 -5.10 -12.81
N LEU A 153 -4.24 -5.94 -12.58
CA LEU A 153 -3.62 -6.13 -11.28
C LEU A 153 -2.28 -5.43 -11.20
N VAL A 154 -2.11 -4.58 -10.20
CA VAL A 154 -0.86 -3.86 -9.91
C VAL A 154 -0.31 -4.37 -8.58
N LEU A 155 0.76 -5.12 -8.63
CA LEU A 155 1.50 -5.59 -7.46
C LEU A 155 2.62 -4.59 -7.16
N ALA A 156 2.62 -3.98 -5.98
CA ALA A 156 3.56 -2.89 -5.71
C ALA A 156 4.02 -2.86 -4.25
N GLY A 157 5.32 -2.70 -4.07
CA GLY A 157 5.95 -2.54 -2.76
C GLY A 157 6.80 -3.72 -2.33
N SER A 158 7.35 -3.61 -1.12
CA SER A 158 8.14 -4.67 -0.52
C SER A 158 7.27 -5.83 -0.05
N ILE A 159 7.74 -7.04 -0.28
CA ILE A 159 7.17 -8.25 0.31
C ILE A 159 7.65 -8.32 1.77
N PRO A 160 6.75 -8.50 2.75
CA PRO A 160 7.16 -8.73 4.14
C PRO A 160 7.99 -10.01 4.24
N SER A 161 8.98 -10.03 5.14
CA SER A 161 9.88 -11.18 5.32
C SER A 161 9.19 -12.48 5.75
N CYS A 162 7.93 -12.41 6.16
CA CYS A 162 7.10 -13.57 6.51
C CYS A 162 6.35 -14.18 5.32
N VAL A 163 6.46 -13.58 4.12
CA VAL A 163 5.83 -14.04 2.88
C VAL A 163 6.95 -14.43 1.91
N SER A 164 6.74 -15.48 1.12
CA SER A 164 7.74 -15.94 0.15
C SER A 164 8.02 -14.88 -0.91
N ASP A 165 9.29 -14.74 -1.31
CA ASP A 165 9.74 -13.75 -2.31
C ASP A 165 9.17 -14.01 -3.71
N ASP A 166 8.64 -15.21 -3.97
CA ASP A 166 8.02 -15.62 -5.23
C ASP A 166 6.52 -15.31 -5.34
N ILE A 167 5.92 -14.70 -4.31
CA ILE A 167 4.49 -14.36 -4.27
C ILE A 167 4.04 -13.48 -5.45
N TYR A 168 4.96 -12.80 -6.11
CA TYR A 168 4.68 -11.97 -7.29
C TYR A 168 4.89 -12.72 -8.62
N GLN A 169 5.23 -14.02 -8.59
CA GLN A 169 5.43 -14.86 -9.77
C GLN A 169 4.18 -15.64 -10.15
#